data_72abb3dcd2a0044032273760277bad42
#
_entry.id   72abb3dcd2a0044032273760277bad42
#
_cell.length_a   1.000
_cell.length_b   1.000
_cell.length_c   1.000
_cell.angle_alpha   90.00
_cell.angle_beta   90.00
_cell.angle_gamma   90.00
#
_symmetry.space_group_name_H-M   'P 1'
#
loop_
_entity.id
_entity.type
_entity.pdbx_description
1 polymer ?
#
loop_
_entity_poly.entity_id
_entity_poly.type
_entity_poly.pdbx_seq_one_letter_code
_entity_poly.pdbx_strand_id
1 'polypeptide(L)'
;MNEQEFTKLWQNEKAPIIKFQLKTDMAAGLSAATASILQNYGLPRTAEPWLNFMEFLIVDDSVSCALKGLNYYPIGYLANGDIICVDMMTERLMICDHEDMSYTWMLNTSIGALYESLILFRDFITKVNEKNPDYSRNFKIPDGMLEEFARNLKKADRESYENEGFWYTEIQALGE
;
A
#
# COMPACT_ATOMS: atom_id res chain seq x y z
N MET A 1 -5.40 -11.27 -5.50
CA MET A 1 -5.39 -12.08 -4.24
C MET A 1 -6.62 -11.75 -3.41
N ASN A 2 -7.27 -12.73 -2.79
CA ASN A 2 -8.39 -12.48 -1.88
C ASN A 2 -7.91 -12.32 -0.42
N GLU A 3 -8.80 -11.82 0.45
CA GLU A 3 -8.49 -11.42 1.82
C GLU A 3 -8.10 -12.60 2.72
N GLN A 4 -8.75 -13.75 2.55
CA GLN A 4 -8.48 -14.96 3.34
C GLN A 4 -7.11 -15.54 3.00
N GLU A 5 -6.77 -15.56 1.72
CA GLU A 5 -5.48 -16.00 1.23
C GLU A 5 -4.36 -15.09 1.73
N PHE A 6 -4.55 -13.75 1.63
CA PHE A 6 -3.60 -12.78 2.17
C PHE A 6 -3.40 -12.97 3.67
N THR A 7 -4.46 -13.04 4.46
CA THR A 7 -4.39 -13.22 5.91
C THR A 7 -3.58 -14.46 6.28
N LYS A 8 -3.81 -15.57 5.57
CA LYS A 8 -3.07 -16.82 5.78
C LYS A 8 -1.58 -16.67 5.46
N LEU A 9 -1.23 -16.01 4.37
CA LEU A 9 0.16 -15.78 3.96
C LEU A 9 0.89 -14.78 4.86
N TRP A 10 0.15 -13.84 5.49
CA TRP A 10 0.72 -12.82 6.38
C TRP A 10 0.85 -13.27 7.85
N GLN A 11 0.27 -14.39 8.25
CA GLN A 11 0.20 -14.86 9.66
C GLN A 11 1.54 -14.93 10.40
N ASN A 12 2.65 -15.15 9.68
CA ASN A 12 3.98 -15.30 10.27
C ASN A 12 4.82 -14.00 10.23
N GLU A 13 4.23 -12.91 9.76
CA GLU A 13 4.95 -11.63 9.67
C GLU A 13 4.97 -10.91 11.02
N LYS A 14 6.02 -10.10 11.25
CA LYS A 14 6.19 -9.34 12.49
C LYS A 14 5.11 -8.26 12.66
N ALA A 15 4.60 -7.71 11.56
CA ALA A 15 3.58 -6.69 11.58
C ALA A 15 2.19 -7.31 11.69
N PRO A 16 1.43 -7.06 12.76
CA PRO A 16 0.08 -7.59 12.90
C PRO A 16 -0.86 -6.95 11.88
N ILE A 17 -1.86 -7.71 11.47
CA ILE A 17 -3.00 -7.17 10.71
C ILE A 17 -3.88 -6.36 11.68
N ILE A 18 -4.17 -5.12 11.31
CA ILE A 18 -5.10 -4.25 12.01
C ILE A 18 -6.44 -4.21 11.28
N LYS A 19 -7.54 -4.18 12.02
CA LYS A 19 -8.91 -4.04 11.50
C LYS A 19 -9.41 -2.63 11.74
N PHE A 20 -10.02 -2.02 10.73
CA PHE A 20 -10.41 -0.64 10.77
C PHE A 20 -11.74 -0.44 11.50
N GLN A 21 -11.80 0.57 12.36
CA GLN A 21 -13.04 1.06 12.94
C GLN A 21 -13.50 2.26 12.11
N LEU A 22 -14.31 2.00 11.08
CA LEU A 22 -14.72 3.02 10.13
C LEU A 22 -15.60 4.07 10.82
N LYS A 23 -15.21 5.34 10.73
CA LYS A 23 -16.05 6.46 11.20
C LYS A 23 -17.19 6.66 10.20
N THR A 24 -18.43 6.57 10.68
CA THR A 24 -19.65 6.52 9.86
C THR A 24 -19.82 7.71 8.92
N ASP A 25 -19.45 8.90 9.35
CA ASP A 25 -19.57 10.15 8.57
C ASP A 25 -18.54 10.28 7.44
N MET A 26 -17.31 9.75 7.65
CA MET A 26 -16.26 9.74 6.62
C MET A 26 -16.34 8.51 5.72
N ALA A 27 -16.74 7.38 6.26
CA ALA A 27 -16.80 6.10 5.53
C ALA A 27 -18.08 5.92 4.70
N ALA A 28 -19.02 6.86 4.75
CA ALA A 28 -20.30 6.76 4.05
C ALA A 28 -20.18 6.63 2.51
N GLY A 29 -19.02 7.04 1.95
CA GLY A 29 -18.70 6.90 0.54
C GLY A 29 -18.01 5.60 0.14
N LEU A 30 -17.55 4.79 1.11
CA LEU A 30 -16.93 3.49 0.81
C LEU A 30 -18.01 2.49 0.38
N SER A 31 -17.70 1.65 -0.60
CA SER A 31 -18.58 0.52 -0.91
C SER A 31 -18.69 -0.45 0.26
N ALA A 32 -19.79 -1.18 0.32
CA ALA A 32 -19.99 -2.23 1.32
C ALA A 32 -18.89 -3.30 1.26
N ALA A 33 -18.34 -3.59 0.08
CA ALA A 33 -17.25 -4.54 -0.12
C ALA A 33 -15.95 -4.03 0.51
N THR A 34 -15.51 -2.82 0.15
CA THR A 34 -14.30 -2.20 0.70
C THR A 34 -14.39 -1.99 2.21
N ALA A 35 -15.54 -1.50 2.71
CA ALA A 35 -15.78 -1.38 4.13
C ALA A 35 -15.69 -2.73 4.86
N SER A 36 -16.28 -3.78 4.30
CA SER A 36 -16.21 -5.14 4.85
C SER A 36 -14.77 -5.68 4.88
N ILE A 37 -13.98 -5.46 3.83
CA ILE A 37 -12.58 -5.87 3.79
C ILE A 37 -11.80 -5.17 4.91
N LEU A 38 -11.88 -3.87 5.03
CA LEU A 38 -11.16 -3.10 6.04
C LEU A 38 -11.55 -3.50 7.48
N GLN A 39 -12.85 -3.74 7.74
CA GLN A 39 -13.35 -4.09 9.07
C GLN A 39 -13.09 -5.55 9.47
N ASN A 40 -13.19 -6.48 8.54
CA ASN A 40 -13.15 -7.92 8.87
C ASN A 40 -11.78 -8.55 8.64
N TYR A 41 -11.05 -8.10 7.62
CA TYR A 41 -9.72 -8.64 7.25
C TYR A 41 -8.60 -7.66 7.55
N GLY A 42 -8.78 -6.37 7.24
CA GLY A 42 -7.84 -5.30 7.57
C GLY A 42 -6.58 -5.26 6.70
N LEU A 43 -5.59 -4.50 7.17
CA LEU A 43 -4.30 -4.31 6.53
C LEU A 43 -3.18 -4.53 7.56
N PRO A 44 -1.94 -4.87 7.17
CA PRO A 44 -0.83 -4.95 8.11
C PRO A 44 -0.54 -3.59 8.71
N ARG A 45 -0.22 -3.52 10.01
CA ARG A 45 0.12 -2.24 10.68
C ARG A 45 1.24 -1.51 9.96
N THR A 46 2.26 -2.27 9.54
CA THR A 46 3.37 -1.77 8.73
C THR A 46 3.68 -2.79 7.64
N ALA A 47 4.08 -2.32 6.48
CA ALA A 47 4.56 -3.16 5.40
C ALA A 47 5.67 -2.42 4.64
N GLU A 48 6.66 -3.18 4.19
CA GLU A 48 7.65 -2.64 3.27
C GLU A 48 7.05 -2.46 1.85
N PRO A 49 7.53 -1.48 1.09
CA PRO A 49 8.43 -0.41 1.51
C PRO A 49 7.66 0.77 2.13
N TRP A 50 8.01 1.19 3.34
CA TRP A 50 7.59 2.46 3.99
C TRP A 50 6.09 2.66 4.27
N LEU A 51 5.24 1.63 4.10
CA LEU A 51 3.79 1.71 4.27
C LEU A 51 3.40 1.52 5.75
N ASN A 52 2.61 2.43 6.29
CA ASN A 52 2.05 2.36 7.63
C ASN A 52 0.52 2.47 7.52
N PHE A 53 -0.22 1.47 8.00
CA PHE A 53 -1.68 1.50 8.05
C PHE A 53 -2.16 1.70 9.47
N MET A 54 -3.25 2.43 9.65
CA MET A 54 -3.77 2.79 10.97
C MET A 54 -5.28 2.66 11.03
N GLU A 55 -5.79 2.06 12.12
CA GLU A 55 -7.23 1.97 12.42
C GLU A 55 -7.90 3.34 12.46
N PHE A 56 -7.16 4.33 12.94
CA PHE A 56 -7.54 5.73 13.01
C PHE A 56 -6.38 6.58 12.54
N LEU A 57 -6.53 7.23 11.42
CA LEU A 57 -5.64 8.32 11.06
C LEU A 57 -6.18 9.59 11.70
N ILE A 58 -5.46 10.14 12.68
CA ILE A 58 -5.75 11.47 13.23
C ILE A 58 -5.11 12.46 12.27
N VAL A 59 -5.90 13.01 11.38
CA VAL A 59 -5.54 14.15 10.54
C VAL A 59 -6.12 15.40 11.14
N ASP A 60 -5.45 16.53 11.00
CA ASP A 60 -6.01 17.81 11.42
C ASP A 60 -7.26 18.18 10.59
N ASP A 61 -7.99 19.19 11.03
CA ASP A 61 -9.26 19.58 10.40
C ASP A 61 -9.06 20.05 8.95
N SER A 62 -7.92 20.68 8.62
CA SER A 62 -7.62 21.18 7.28
C SER A 62 -7.40 20.02 6.30
N VAL A 63 -6.59 19.05 6.69
CA VAL A 63 -6.35 17.82 5.94
C VAL A 63 -7.65 17.00 5.79
N SER A 64 -8.43 16.90 6.87
CA SER A 64 -9.72 16.19 6.84
C SER A 64 -10.69 16.84 5.85
N CYS A 65 -10.76 18.19 5.79
CA CYS A 65 -11.57 18.90 4.82
C CYS A 65 -11.08 18.70 3.37
N ALA A 66 -9.77 18.73 3.14
CA ALA A 66 -9.19 18.48 1.82
C ALA A 66 -9.50 17.08 1.32
N LEU A 67 -9.27 16.05 2.14
CA LEU A 67 -9.58 14.65 1.79
C LEU A 67 -11.07 14.46 1.49
N LYS A 68 -11.97 15.06 2.27
CA LYS A 68 -13.42 15.04 1.97
C LYS A 68 -13.75 15.70 0.64
N GLY A 69 -13.12 16.83 0.32
CA GLY A 69 -13.27 17.51 -0.97
C GLY A 69 -12.84 16.66 -2.16
N LEU A 70 -11.85 15.79 -1.96
CA LEU A 70 -11.34 14.83 -2.95
C LEU A 70 -12.10 13.49 -2.98
N ASN A 71 -13.07 13.26 -2.09
CA ASN A 71 -13.73 11.98 -1.85
C ASN A 71 -12.76 10.87 -1.43
N TYR A 72 -11.77 11.17 -0.61
CA TYR A 72 -10.74 10.25 -0.15
C TYR A 72 -10.95 9.84 1.32
N TYR A 73 -10.86 8.54 1.59
CA TYR A 73 -10.90 7.97 2.94
C TYR A 73 -9.49 7.57 3.37
N PRO A 74 -8.88 8.20 4.39
CA PRO A 74 -7.52 7.90 4.81
C PRO A 74 -7.44 6.55 5.52
N ILE A 75 -6.43 5.74 5.17
CA ILE A 75 -6.17 4.40 5.74
C ILE A 75 -4.76 4.24 6.28
N GLY A 76 -3.86 5.21 6.02
CA GLY A 76 -2.47 5.10 6.44
C GLY A 76 -1.63 6.27 5.96
N TYR A 77 -0.31 6.11 6.06
CA TYR A 77 0.67 7.10 5.62
C TYR A 77 2.00 6.44 5.23
N LEU A 78 2.78 7.11 4.42
CA LEU A 78 4.17 6.78 4.11
C LEU A 78 5.11 7.33 5.18
N ALA A 79 6.35 6.84 5.21
CA ALA A 79 7.35 7.31 6.17
C ALA A 79 7.68 8.81 6.06
N ASN A 80 7.48 9.43 4.89
CA ASN A 80 7.64 10.86 4.66
C ASN A 80 6.43 11.71 5.09
N GLY A 81 5.32 11.08 5.51
CA GLY A 81 4.08 11.75 5.95
C GLY A 81 2.96 11.79 4.92
N ASP A 82 3.20 11.37 3.67
CA ASP A 82 2.16 11.31 2.65
C ASP A 82 1.05 10.35 3.03
N ILE A 83 -0.20 10.71 2.74
CA ILE A 83 -1.38 10.03 3.24
C ILE A 83 -1.84 8.96 2.25
N ILE A 84 -2.00 7.73 2.73
CA ILE A 84 -2.59 6.63 1.97
C ILE A 84 -4.11 6.68 2.13
N CYS A 85 -4.83 6.72 1.00
CA CYS A 85 -6.27 6.87 0.96
C CYS A 85 -6.95 5.82 0.07
N VAL A 86 -8.22 5.56 0.35
CA VAL A 86 -9.14 4.95 -0.61
C VAL A 86 -9.88 6.08 -1.33
N ASP A 87 -9.82 6.14 -2.64
CA ASP A 87 -10.71 6.95 -3.46
C ASP A 87 -12.12 6.31 -3.44
N MET A 88 -13.07 6.98 -2.78
CA MET A 88 -14.42 6.46 -2.57
C MET A 88 -15.25 6.40 -3.87
N MET A 89 -14.80 7.05 -4.95
CA MET A 89 -15.48 7.01 -6.25
C MET A 89 -15.02 5.84 -7.11
N THR A 90 -13.74 5.47 -7.04
CA THR A 90 -13.13 4.45 -7.91
C THR A 90 -12.65 3.22 -7.15
N GLU A 91 -12.62 3.28 -5.82
CA GLU A 91 -12.08 2.28 -4.90
C GLU A 91 -10.57 2.02 -5.06
N ARG A 92 -9.88 2.90 -5.79
CA ARG A 92 -8.43 2.86 -5.94
C ARG A 92 -7.74 3.32 -4.66
N LEU A 93 -6.56 2.79 -4.45
CA LEU A 93 -5.69 3.26 -3.38
C LEU A 93 -4.76 4.34 -3.93
N MET A 94 -4.87 5.51 -3.33
CA MET A 94 -4.13 6.71 -3.73
C MET A 94 -3.19 7.13 -2.61
N ILE A 95 -2.12 7.79 -2.96
CA ILE A 95 -1.25 8.52 -2.04
C ILE A 95 -1.44 10.00 -2.32
N CYS A 96 -1.64 10.78 -1.25
CA CYS A 96 -1.76 12.23 -1.31
C CYS A 96 -0.53 12.85 -0.68
N ASP A 97 0.10 13.78 -1.37
CA ASP A 97 1.19 14.59 -0.82
C ASP A 97 0.68 15.37 0.40
N HIS A 98 1.39 15.28 1.52
CA HIS A 98 0.98 15.92 2.78
C HIS A 98 1.16 17.45 2.75
N GLU A 99 2.01 18.00 1.87
CA GLU A 99 2.22 19.44 1.68
C GLU A 99 1.28 20.01 0.62
N ASP A 100 0.96 19.23 -0.43
CA ASP A 100 0.02 19.62 -1.49
C ASP A 100 -0.99 18.50 -1.77
N MET A 101 -2.12 18.53 -1.06
CA MET A 101 -3.18 17.53 -1.17
C MET A 101 -3.80 17.40 -2.57
N SER A 102 -3.55 18.34 -3.48
CA SER A 102 -3.99 18.25 -4.87
C SER A 102 -3.08 17.35 -5.71
N TYR A 103 -1.85 17.08 -5.25
CA TYR A 103 -0.93 16.17 -5.89
C TYR A 103 -1.14 14.75 -5.36
N THR A 104 -1.55 13.86 -6.24
CA THR A 104 -1.85 12.48 -5.88
C THR A 104 -1.31 11.50 -6.91
N TRP A 105 -0.93 10.31 -6.45
CA TRP A 105 -0.52 9.21 -7.34
C TRP A 105 -1.06 7.88 -6.86
N MET A 106 -1.09 6.91 -7.75
CA MET A 106 -1.70 5.61 -7.46
C MET A 106 -0.76 4.72 -6.64
N LEU A 107 -1.30 4.12 -5.56
CA LEU A 107 -0.66 3.01 -4.87
C LEU A 107 -1.06 1.68 -5.54
N ASN A 108 -2.37 1.39 -5.60
CA ASN A 108 -2.91 0.19 -6.26
C ASN A 108 -4.33 0.43 -6.77
N THR A 109 -4.78 -0.40 -7.71
CA THR A 109 -6.14 -0.33 -8.26
C THR A 109 -7.21 -0.87 -7.31
N SER A 110 -6.83 -1.61 -6.26
CA SER A 110 -7.75 -2.15 -5.24
C SER A 110 -6.99 -2.66 -4.02
N ILE A 111 -7.70 -2.93 -2.92
CA ILE A 111 -7.10 -3.59 -1.74
C ILE A 111 -6.59 -4.99 -2.09
N GLY A 112 -7.28 -5.75 -2.93
CA GLY A 112 -6.83 -7.06 -3.39
C GLY A 112 -5.52 -7.00 -4.19
N ALA A 113 -5.34 -5.97 -5.02
CA ALA A 113 -4.08 -5.71 -5.72
C ALA A 113 -2.96 -5.29 -4.75
N LEU A 114 -3.28 -4.45 -3.74
CA LEU A 114 -2.33 -4.12 -2.68
C LEU A 114 -1.85 -5.38 -1.94
N TYR A 115 -2.76 -6.26 -1.53
CA TYR A 115 -2.39 -7.52 -0.87
C TYR A 115 -1.39 -8.33 -1.70
N GLU A 116 -1.62 -8.44 -3.01
CA GLU A 116 -0.72 -9.16 -3.91
C GLU A 116 0.64 -8.47 -4.02
N SER A 117 0.66 -7.15 -4.15
CA SER A 117 1.89 -6.36 -4.21
C SER A 117 2.73 -6.50 -2.94
N LEU A 118 2.10 -6.48 -1.76
CA LEU A 118 2.78 -6.66 -0.47
C LEU A 118 3.44 -8.05 -0.35
N ILE A 119 2.74 -9.10 -0.76
CA ILE A 119 3.30 -10.46 -0.76
C ILE A 119 4.46 -10.56 -1.75
N LEU A 120 4.31 -10.02 -2.95
CA LEU A 120 5.37 -10.01 -3.96
C LEU A 120 6.62 -9.29 -3.47
N PHE A 121 6.46 -8.13 -2.81
CA PHE A 121 7.59 -7.39 -2.25
C PHE A 121 8.29 -8.15 -1.12
N ARG A 122 7.52 -8.69 -0.18
CA ARG A 122 8.05 -9.54 0.91
C ARG A 122 8.87 -10.71 0.36
N ASP A 123 8.31 -11.43 -0.59
CA ASP A 123 8.95 -12.61 -1.19
C ASP A 123 10.20 -12.22 -1.99
N PHE A 124 10.17 -11.05 -2.65
CA PHE A 124 11.33 -10.47 -3.32
C PHE A 124 12.46 -10.20 -2.33
N ILE A 125 12.20 -9.46 -1.24
CA ILE A 125 13.22 -9.14 -0.21
C ILE A 125 13.73 -10.42 0.46
N THR A 126 12.88 -11.41 0.72
CA THR A 126 13.29 -12.72 1.24
C THR A 126 14.30 -13.39 0.32
N LYS A 127 13.99 -13.49 -0.97
CA LYS A 127 14.89 -14.09 -1.97
C LYS A 127 16.18 -13.31 -2.16
N VAL A 128 16.13 -11.97 -2.09
CA VAL A 128 17.33 -11.12 -2.14
C VAL A 128 18.25 -11.44 -0.97
N ASN A 129 17.72 -11.51 0.26
CA ASN A 129 18.50 -11.85 1.44
C ASN A 129 19.07 -13.28 1.41
N GLU A 130 18.34 -14.24 0.85
CA GLU A 130 18.84 -15.62 0.66
C GLU A 130 20.04 -15.67 -0.29
N LYS A 131 20.02 -14.88 -1.37
CA LYS A 131 21.09 -14.84 -2.37
C LYS A 131 22.23 -13.87 -2.01
N ASN A 132 21.93 -12.83 -1.26
CA ASN A 132 22.90 -11.84 -0.74
C ASN A 132 22.66 -11.62 0.76
N PRO A 133 23.23 -12.44 1.65
CA PRO A 133 23.07 -12.28 3.11
C PRO A 133 23.57 -10.93 3.66
N ASP A 134 24.39 -10.22 2.91
CA ASP A 134 24.88 -8.88 3.25
C ASP A 134 24.04 -7.75 2.65
N TYR A 135 22.84 -8.04 2.09
CA TYR A 135 21.99 -7.05 1.44
C TYR A 135 21.72 -5.82 2.34
N SER A 136 21.44 -6.02 3.62
CA SER A 136 21.21 -4.92 4.57
C SER A 136 22.40 -3.97 4.76
N ARG A 137 23.61 -4.35 4.29
CA ARG A 137 24.84 -3.55 4.37
C ARG A 137 25.26 -2.97 3.03
N ASN A 138 25.08 -3.72 1.96
CA ASN A 138 25.60 -3.35 0.64
C ASN A 138 24.50 -2.92 -0.35
N PHE A 139 23.24 -3.15 -0.03
CA PHE A 139 22.05 -2.84 -0.83
C PHE A 139 22.09 -3.39 -2.27
N LYS A 140 22.91 -4.42 -2.54
CA LYS A 140 23.05 -4.99 -3.87
C LYS A 140 22.02 -6.07 -4.11
N ILE A 141 21.18 -5.83 -5.09
CA ILE A 141 20.19 -6.80 -5.58
C ILE A 141 20.89 -7.70 -6.61
N PRO A 142 20.81 -9.04 -6.47
CA PRO A 142 21.35 -9.95 -7.47
C PRO A 142 20.73 -9.77 -8.86
N ASP A 143 21.55 -9.94 -9.90
CA ASP A 143 21.17 -9.71 -11.30
C ASP A 143 19.86 -10.43 -11.68
N GLY A 144 19.00 -9.72 -12.42
CA GLY A 144 17.73 -10.21 -12.94
C GLY A 144 16.59 -10.31 -11.93
N MET A 145 16.85 -10.13 -10.63
CA MET A 145 15.80 -10.23 -9.60
C MET A 145 14.87 -9.02 -9.58
N LEU A 146 15.41 -7.82 -9.81
CA LEU A 146 14.62 -6.60 -9.86
C LEU A 146 13.68 -6.61 -11.07
N GLU A 147 14.16 -7.04 -12.23
CA GLU A 147 13.37 -7.18 -13.45
C GLU A 147 12.27 -8.26 -13.30
N GLU A 148 12.57 -9.37 -12.60
CA GLU A 148 11.56 -10.39 -12.28
C GLU A 148 10.48 -9.82 -11.37
N PHE A 149 10.87 -9.09 -10.34
CA PHE A 149 9.95 -8.44 -9.40
C PHE A 149 9.07 -7.41 -10.12
N ALA A 150 9.66 -6.51 -10.92
CA ALA A 150 8.95 -5.53 -11.73
C ALA A 150 7.90 -6.19 -12.64
N ARG A 151 8.27 -7.28 -13.31
CA ARG A 151 7.39 -8.06 -14.17
C ARG A 151 6.22 -8.68 -13.40
N ASN A 152 6.45 -9.16 -12.19
CA ASN A 152 5.41 -9.76 -11.34
C ASN A 152 4.45 -8.68 -10.81
N LEU A 153 4.93 -7.51 -10.37
CA LEU A 153 4.09 -6.39 -9.99
C LEU A 153 3.21 -5.91 -11.15
N LYS A 154 3.80 -5.76 -12.34
CA LYS A 154 3.05 -5.39 -13.56
C LYS A 154 1.97 -6.41 -13.93
N LYS A 155 2.16 -7.66 -13.59
CA LYS A 155 1.18 -8.72 -13.77
C LYS A 155 0.04 -8.66 -12.73
N ALA A 156 0.38 -8.33 -11.49
CA ALA A 156 -0.56 -8.21 -10.37
C ALA A 156 -1.44 -6.97 -10.51
N ASP A 157 -0.83 -5.83 -10.87
CA ASP A 157 -1.52 -4.55 -11.00
C ASP A 157 -0.86 -3.66 -12.06
N ARG A 158 -1.22 -3.90 -13.31
CA ARG A 158 -0.63 -3.23 -14.46
C ARG A 158 -0.78 -1.73 -14.42
N GLU A 159 -1.95 -1.25 -14.06
CA GLU A 159 -2.28 0.18 -14.10
C GLU A 159 -1.48 0.97 -13.07
N SER A 160 -1.34 0.44 -11.84
CA SER A 160 -0.54 1.10 -10.79
C SER A 160 0.95 1.14 -11.12
N TYR A 161 1.44 0.20 -11.92
CA TYR A 161 2.83 0.16 -12.34
C TYR A 161 3.11 1.09 -13.55
N GLU A 162 2.22 1.10 -14.57
CA GLU A 162 2.47 1.82 -15.84
C GLU A 162 2.29 3.34 -15.75
N ASN A 163 1.55 3.84 -14.77
CA ASN A 163 1.23 5.27 -14.62
C ASN A 163 2.19 6.02 -13.68
N GLU A 164 3.45 5.61 -13.60
CA GLU A 164 4.44 6.19 -12.67
C GLU A 164 3.94 6.19 -11.22
N GLY A 165 3.15 5.17 -10.85
CA GLY A 165 2.62 4.96 -9.52
C GLY A 165 3.70 4.57 -8.52
N PHE A 166 3.28 4.37 -7.27
CA PHE A 166 4.18 4.05 -6.16
C PHE A 166 5.15 2.90 -6.48
N TRP A 167 4.66 1.78 -6.99
CA TRP A 167 5.50 0.61 -7.25
C TRP A 167 6.52 0.81 -8.37
N TYR A 168 6.19 1.62 -9.37
CA TYR A 168 7.16 2.00 -10.40
C TYR A 168 8.32 2.80 -9.80
N THR A 169 7.99 3.82 -9.00
CA THR A 169 8.97 4.68 -8.34
C THR A 169 9.87 3.89 -7.40
N GLU A 170 9.30 2.98 -6.60
CA GLU A 170 10.06 2.10 -5.70
C GLU A 170 11.04 1.19 -6.45
N ILE A 171 10.64 0.63 -7.59
CA ILE A 171 11.53 -0.19 -8.41
C ILE A 171 12.69 0.63 -8.98
N GLN A 172 12.44 1.86 -9.45
CA GLN A 172 13.52 2.73 -9.91
C GLN A 172 14.51 3.02 -8.77
N ALA A 173 14.02 3.37 -7.58
CA ALA A 173 14.85 3.63 -6.41
C ALA A 173 15.68 2.41 -5.95
N LEU A 174 15.14 1.20 -6.07
CA LEU A 174 15.87 -0.04 -5.76
C LEU A 174 16.95 -0.38 -6.78
N GLY A 175 16.88 0.19 -7.99
CA GLY A 175 17.85 -0.04 -9.09
C GLY A 175 19.04 0.92 -9.10
N GLU A 176 19.00 1.99 -8.28
CA GLU A 176 20.08 3.00 -8.15
C GLU A 176 21.12 2.58 -7.10
#